data_21d00db5787d474388636dc17b4f8acd
#
_entry.id   21d00db5787d474388636dc17b4f8acd
#
_cell.length_a   1.000
_cell.length_b   1.000
_cell.length_c   1.000
_cell.angle_alpha   90.00
_cell.angle_beta   90.00
_cell.angle_gamma   90.00
#
_symmetry.space_group_name_H-M   'P 1'
#
loop_
_entity.id
_entity.type
_entity.pdbx_description
1 polymer ?
#
loop_
_entity_poly.entity_id
_entity_poly.type
_entity_poly.pdbx_seq_one_letter_code
_entity_poly.pdbx_strand_id
1 'polypeptide(L)'
;MRFSFETSQWLPYPPELVFAFFANPENLPRLMPRWQAARIEEAVFAPPLPRPAASPRYPGMSAGDGTRLTIGIRPFPLAPFRVPWEAEIEDFRWNQGFCDIQLRGPFKYWRHCHTVTAAASPTNPLLFGTTLRDHVEYELPIGPLSAMVNLLVVKHGLGYTFRYRQARTTQLLALMTGH
;
A
#
# COMPACT_ATOMS: atom_id res chain seq x y z
N MET A 1 7.74 -18.47 11.38
CA MET A 1 6.37 -18.80 10.93
C MET A 1 5.86 -17.66 10.09
N ARG A 2 5.42 -17.94 8.84
CA ARG A 2 4.91 -16.92 7.90
C ARG A 2 3.39 -16.84 8.02
N PHE A 3 2.88 -15.64 8.05
CA PHE A 3 1.45 -15.30 8.05
C PHE A 3 1.10 -14.55 6.78
N SER A 4 -0.18 -14.54 6.44
CA SER A 4 -0.72 -13.71 5.35
C SER A 4 -1.95 -12.94 5.78
N PHE A 5 -2.13 -11.77 5.15
CA PHE A 5 -3.33 -10.95 5.26
C PHE A 5 -3.72 -10.50 3.86
N GLU A 6 -5.00 -10.57 3.54
CA GLU A 6 -5.51 -10.17 2.25
C GLU A 6 -6.77 -9.35 2.41
N THR A 7 -6.93 -8.35 1.55
CA THR A 7 -8.13 -7.56 1.43
C THR A 7 -8.29 -7.02 0.01
N SER A 8 -9.51 -6.67 -0.37
CA SER A 8 -9.79 -6.06 -1.66
C SER A 8 -10.81 -4.93 -1.53
N GLN A 9 -10.76 -4.01 -2.49
CA GLN A 9 -11.69 -2.88 -2.60
C GLN A 9 -12.03 -2.66 -4.07
N TRP A 10 -13.32 -2.52 -4.38
CA TRP A 10 -13.74 -2.02 -5.69
C TRP A 10 -13.81 -0.50 -5.68
N LEU A 11 -13.33 0.13 -6.75
CA LEU A 11 -13.24 1.58 -6.93
C LEU A 11 -13.83 1.95 -8.29
N PRO A 12 -14.70 2.99 -8.40
CA PRO A 12 -15.34 3.40 -9.64
C PRO A 12 -14.43 4.24 -10.54
N TYR A 13 -13.18 3.80 -10.71
CA TYR A 13 -12.14 4.48 -11.47
C TYR A 13 -11.40 3.50 -12.38
N PRO A 14 -10.82 3.95 -13.51
CA PRO A 14 -10.03 3.09 -14.39
C PRO A 14 -8.76 2.59 -13.69
N PRO A 15 -8.27 1.37 -14.03
CA PRO A 15 -7.09 0.77 -13.42
C PRO A 15 -5.85 1.65 -13.47
N GLU A 16 -5.67 2.39 -14.54
CA GLU A 16 -4.52 3.27 -14.75
C GLU A 16 -4.49 4.42 -13.74
N LEU A 17 -5.64 4.98 -13.37
CA LEU A 17 -5.73 6.04 -12.36
C LEU A 17 -5.47 5.46 -10.96
N VAL A 18 -6.10 4.33 -10.63
CA VAL A 18 -5.88 3.67 -9.34
C VAL A 18 -4.41 3.27 -9.18
N PHE A 19 -3.82 2.67 -10.23
CA PHE A 19 -2.41 2.33 -10.24
C PHE A 19 -1.52 3.56 -10.03
N ALA A 20 -1.73 4.63 -10.80
CA ALA A 20 -0.94 5.86 -10.69
C ALA A 20 -1.02 6.49 -9.29
N PHE A 21 -2.19 6.41 -8.64
CA PHE A 21 -2.37 6.87 -7.27
C PHE A 21 -1.51 6.08 -6.27
N PHE A 22 -1.48 4.74 -6.36
CA PHE A 22 -0.69 3.90 -5.45
C PHE A 22 0.79 3.91 -5.78
N ALA A 23 1.17 4.00 -7.06
CA ALA A 23 2.55 4.08 -7.49
C ALA A 23 3.24 5.41 -7.12
N ASN A 24 2.47 6.45 -6.73
CA ASN A 24 3.02 7.69 -6.21
C ASN A 24 3.27 7.58 -4.69
N PRO A 25 4.53 7.50 -4.24
CA PRO A 25 4.85 7.31 -2.82
C PRO A 25 4.41 8.48 -1.92
N GLU A 26 4.21 9.68 -2.47
CA GLU A 26 3.69 10.83 -1.70
C GLU A 26 2.29 10.58 -1.11
N ASN A 27 1.53 9.65 -1.68
CA ASN A 27 0.23 9.27 -1.15
C ASN A 27 0.32 8.31 0.05
N LEU A 28 1.45 7.60 0.23
CA LEU A 28 1.59 6.60 1.29
C LEU A 28 1.31 7.16 2.69
N PRO A 29 1.89 8.28 3.14
CA PRO A 29 1.59 8.83 4.47
C PRO A 29 0.11 9.23 4.64
N ARG A 30 -0.54 9.64 3.55
CA ARG A 30 -1.95 10.05 3.54
C ARG A 30 -2.92 8.87 3.69
N LEU A 31 -2.46 7.66 3.38
CA LEU A 31 -3.20 6.40 3.48
C LEU A 31 -3.00 5.71 4.84
N MET A 32 -2.07 6.18 5.65
CA MET A 32 -1.82 5.59 6.97
C MET A 32 -2.69 6.24 8.05
N PRO A 33 -3.11 5.48 9.10
CA PRO A 33 -3.83 6.03 10.22
C PRO A 33 -3.13 7.26 10.83
N ARG A 34 -3.88 8.31 11.10
CA ARG A 34 -3.32 9.60 11.59
C ARG A 34 -2.46 9.45 12.83
N TRP A 35 -2.81 8.53 13.74
CA TRP A 35 -2.03 8.32 14.96
C TRP A 35 -0.62 7.76 14.68
N GLN A 36 -0.41 7.05 13.56
CA GLN A 36 0.92 6.58 13.16
C GLN A 36 1.83 7.74 12.76
N ALA A 37 1.29 8.92 12.47
CA ALA A 37 2.03 10.12 12.09
C ALA A 37 3.12 9.81 11.05
N ALA A 38 2.76 8.94 10.08
CA ALA A 38 3.66 8.48 9.04
C ALA A 38 4.19 9.63 8.20
N ARG A 39 5.48 9.59 7.88
CA ARG A 39 6.12 10.53 6.96
C ARG A 39 7.26 9.84 6.23
N ILE A 40 7.51 10.24 5.00
CA ILE A 40 8.71 9.87 4.26
C ILE A 40 9.85 10.73 4.81
N GLU A 41 10.87 10.07 5.35
CA GLU A 41 12.07 10.73 5.90
C GLU A 41 13.19 10.80 4.86
N GLU A 42 13.28 9.74 4.03
CA GLU A 42 14.25 9.65 2.93
C GLU A 42 13.62 8.88 1.76
N ALA A 43 13.99 9.26 0.54
CA ALA A 43 13.56 8.58 -0.66
C ALA A 43 14.69 8.55 -1.70
N VAL A 44 15.01 7.36 -2.19
CA VAL A 44 15.92 7.13 -3.31
C VAL A 44 15.11 6.54 -4.44
N PHE A 45 14.83 7.35 -5.47
CA PHE A 45 13.97 6.95 -6.56
C PHE A 45 14.74 6.22 -7.66
N ALA A 46 14.21 5.07 -8.06
CA ALA A 46 14.54 4.40 -9.30
C ALA A 46 13.43 4.69 -10.33
N PRO A 47 13.79 5.09 -11.58
CA PRO A 47 12.77 5.33 -12.59
C PRO A 47 12.09 4.01 -12.96
N PRO A 48 10.75 4.02 -13.16
CA PRO A 48 10.06 2.84 -13.63
C PRO A 48 10.45 2.53 -15.09
N LEU A 49 10.17 1.31 -15.53
CA LEU A 49 10.25 0.94 -16.93
C LEU A 49 9.48 1.94 -17.81
N PRO A 50 9.83 2.08 -19.11
CA PRO A 50 9.08 2.95 -20.02
C PRO A 50 7.57 2.65 -19.98
N ARG A 51 6.76 3.69 -19.82
CA ARG A 51 5.30 3.55 -19.78
C ARG A 51 4.79 3.07 -21.16
N PRO A 52 3.83 2.14 -21.20
CA PRO A 52 3.18 1.75 -22.46
C PRO A 52 2.58 2.98 -23.17
N ALA A 53 2.78 3.10 -24.49
CA ALA A 53 2.40 4.29 -25.27
C ALA A 53 0.89 4.63 -25.18
N ALA A 54 0.04 3.60 -25.08
CA ALA A 54 -1.41 3.75 -24.97
C ALA A 54 -1.91 4.07 -23.54
N SER A 55 -1.01 4.10 -22.54
CA SER A 55 -1.40 4.29 -21.14
C SER A 55 -1.61 5.78 -20.83
N PRO A 56 -2.76 6.19 -20.27
CA PRO A 56 -3.00 7.56 -19.86
C PRO A 56 -1.96 8.04 -18.86
N ARG A 57 -1.66 9.34 -18.89
CA ARG A 57 -0.78 9.99 -17.92
C ARG A 57 -1.62 10.67 -16.86
N TYR A 58 -1.31 10.38 -15.61
CA TYR A 58 -1.88 11.06 -14.45
C TYR A 58 -0.79 11.88 -13.73
N PRO A 59 -1.17 12.98 -13.05
CA PRO A 59 -0.24 13.78 -12.26
C PRO A 59 0.45 12.96 -11.16
N GLY A 60 1.69 13.31 -10.88
CA GLY A 60 2.51 12.65 -9.86
C GLY A 60 3.61 11.80 -10.46
N MET A 61 4.54 11.39 -9.59
CA MET A 61 5.61 10.50 -9.99
C MET A 61 5.21 9.04 -9.76
N SER A 62 5.87 8.13 -10.45
CA SER A 62 5.76 6.69 -10.19
C SER A 62 7.10 6.15 -9.72
N ALA A 63 7.10 5.48 -8.60
CA ALA A 63 8.27 4.79 -8.06
C ALA A 63 8.42 3.43 -8.76
N GLY A 64 9.53 3.23 -9.46
CA GLY A 64 9.85 1.96 -10.14
C GLY A 64 10.57 0.97 -9.24
N ASP A 65 10.87 -0.22 -9.78
CA ASP A 65 11.66 -1.24 -9.08
C ASP A 65 12.99 -0.68 -8.58
N GLY A 66 13.37 -1.04 -7.34
CA GLY A 66 14.55 -0.54 -6.67
C GLY A 66 14.39 0.83 -6.01
N THR A 67 13.21 1.48 -6.11
CA THR A 67 12.93 2.68 -5.31
C THR A 67 12.93 2.31 -3.83
N ARG A 68 13.72 3.05 -3.02
CA ARG A 68 13.82 2.87 -1.58
C ARG A 68 13.22 4.05 -0.84
N LEU A 69 12.45 3.74 0.19
CA LEU A 69 11.80 4.72 1.04
C LEU A 69 12.09 4.42 2.50
N THR A 70 12.52 5.42 3.26
CA THR A 70 12.54 5.37 4.72
C THR A 70 11.31 6.12 5.25
N ILE A 71 10.43 5.39 5.90
CA ILE A 71 9.17 5.90 6.43
C ILE A 71 9.26 5.89 7.95
N GLY A 72 9.17 7.07 8.57
CA GLY A 72 9.06 7.18 10.04
C GLY A 72 7.62 6.98 10.47
N ILE A 73 7.35 5.98 11.33
CA ILE A 73 6.03 5.69 11.87
C ILE A 73 6.03 5.62 13.39
N ARG A 74 4.96 6.05 14.04
CA ARG A 74 4.73 5.78 15.46
C ARG A 74 4.31 4.32 15.64
N PRO A 75 4.95 3.55 16.54
CA PRO A 75 4.64 2.13 16.72
C PRO A 75 3.31 1.89 17.47
N PHE A 76 2.85 2.86 18.26
CA PHE A 76 1.58 2.85 18.98
C PHE A 76 1.05 4.28 19.18
N PRO A 77 -0.25 4.47 19.48
CA PRO A 77 -0.80 5.78 19.77
C PRO A 77 -0.03 6.48 20.90
N LEU A 78 0.22 7.79 20.73
CA LEU A 78 0.95 8.65 21.68
C LEU A 78 2.44 8.32 21.86
N ALA A 79 3.02 7.38 21.11
CA ALA A 79 4.48 7.19 21.13
C ALA A 79 5.19 8.53 20.85
N PRO A 80 6.14 8.97 21.71
CA PRO A 80 6.85 10.23 21.52
C PRO A 80 7.93 10.15 20.44
N PHE A 81 8.18 8.97 19.91
CA PHE A 81 9.19 8.67 18.89
C PHE A 81 8.59 7.98 17.67
N ARG A 82 9.35 7.95 16.58
CA ARG A 82 9.09 7.16 15.39
C ARG A 82 10.13 6.05 15.27
N VAL A 83 9.72 4.95 14.68
CA VAL A 83 10.62 3.89 14.24
C VAL A 83 10.75 3.98 12.72
N PRO A 84 11.96 3.82 12.17
CA PRO A 84 12.14 3.79 10.73
C PRO A 84 11.65 2.46 10.16
N TRP A 85 10.99 2.55 9.01
CA TRP A 85 10.63 1.44 8.16
C TRP A 85 11.27 1.69 6.80
N GLU A 86 12.27 0.90 6.46
CA GLU A 86 12.93 0.97 5.16
C GLU A 86 12.29 -0.05 4.22
N ALA A 87 11.73 0.43 3.13
CA ALA A 87 11.06 -0.40 2.12
C ALA A 87 11.70 -0.21 0.75
N GLU A 88 11.64 -1.25 -0.08
CA GLU A 88 12.04 -1.23 -1.49
C GLU A 88 10.87 -1.72 -2.35
N ILE A 89 10.68 -1.07 -3.50
CA ILE A 89 9.68 -1.45 -4.49
C ILE A 89 10.24 -2.56 -5.37
N GLU A 90 9.43 -3.61 -5.58
CA GLU A 90 9.72 -4.76 -6.44
C GLU A 90 8.51 -5.11 -7.32
N ASP A 91 8.77 -5.89 -8.37
CA ASP A 91 7.73 -6.44 -9.27
C ASP A 91 6.81 -5.39 -9.90
N PHE A 92 7.35 -4.20 -10.17
CA PHE A 92 6.59 -3.12 -10.77
C PHE A 92 6.15 -3.45 -12.20
N ARG A 93 4.84 -3.46 -12.42
CA ARG A 93 4.21 -3.64 -13.72
C ARG A 93 3.17 -2.58 -13.95
N TRP A 94 3.36 -1.74 -14.97
CA TRP A 94 2.45 -0.67 -15.30
C TRP A 94 0.99 -1.15 -15.35
N ASN A 95 0.12 -0.44 -14.63
CA ASN A 95 -1.33 -0.64 -14.58
C ASN A 95 -1.78 -2.03 -14.08
N GLN A 96 -0.86 -2.82 -13.52
CA GLN A 96 -1.15 -4.15 -12.98
C GLN A 96 -0.85 -4.24 -11.48
N GLY A 97 0.27 -3.71 -11.03
CA GLY A 97 0.64 -3.76 -9.63
C GLY A 97 2.13 -3.60 -9.37
N PHE A 98 2.50 -3.68 -8.12
CA PHE A 98 3.86 -3.71 -7.59
C PHE A 98 3.84 -4.27 -6.18
N CYS A 99 5.00 -4.61 -5.64
CA CYS A 99 5.16 -5.01 -4.25
C CYS A 99 6.10 -4.05 -3.53
N ASP A 100 5.95 -3.91 -2.23
CA ASP A 100 6.93 -3.33 -1.32
C ASP A 100 7.44 -4.39 -0.36
N ILE A 101 8.76 -4.51 -0.25
CA ILE A 101 9.44 -5.37 0.72
C ILE A 101 10.07 -4.52 1.81
N GLN A 102 10.10 -5.03 3.03
CA GLN A 102 10.82 -4.38 4.12
C GLN A 102 12.29 -4.79 4.09
N LEU A 103 13.18 -3.81 3.94
CA LEU A 103 14.62 -4.01 4.13
C LEU A 103 15.00 -3.94 5.61
N ARG A 104 14.39 -2.99 6.34
CA ARG A 104 14.56 -2.80 7.78
C ARG A 104 13.26 -2.33 8.41
N GLY A 105 12.88 -2.90 9.55
CA GLY A 105 11.64 -2.53 10.24
C GLY A 105 11.22 -3.52 11.33
N PRO A 106 9.98 -3.45 11.80
CA PRO A 106 9.50 -4.21 12.94
C PRO A 106 9.25 -5.71 12.66
N PHE A 107 9.18 -6.11 11.39
CA PHE A 107 8.95 -7.49 11.01
C PHE A 107 10.26 -8.20 10.70
N LYS A 108 10.30 -9.53 10.87
CA LYS A 108 11.41 -10.36 10.39
C LYS A 108 11.36 -10.53 8.86
N TYR A 109 10.15 -10.53 8.31
CA TYR A 109 9.86 -10.55 6.88
C TYR A 109 8.58 -9.77 6.64
N TRP A 110 8.55 -9.00 5.56
CA TRP A 110 7.37 -8.29 5.07
C TRP A 110 7.45 -8.15 3.56
N ARG A 111 6.38 -8.52 2.90
CA ARG A 111 6.15 -8.28 1.48
C ARG A 111 4.69 -7.94 1.29
N HIS A 112 4.41 -6.78 0.73
CA HIS A 112 3.07 -6.29 0.49
C HIS A 112 2.89 -5.98 -0.99
N CYS A 113 1.95 -6.66 -1.64
CA CYS A 113 1.68 -6.51 -3.06
C CYS A 113 0.33 -5.84 -3.29
N HIS A 114 0.34 -4.84 -4.17
CA HIS A 114 -0.83 -4.21 -4.75
C HIS A 114 -1.10 -4.80 -6.12
N THR A 115 -2.32 -5.22 -6.37
CA THR A 115 -2.76 -5.64 -7.71
C THR A 115 -4.00 -4.86 -8.10
N VAL A 116 -4.01 -4.30 -9.31
CA VAL A 116 -5.16 -3.59 -9.88
C VAL A 116 -5.69 -4.36 -11.08
N THR A 117 -7.00 -4.58 -11.13
CA THR A 117 -7.66 -5.33 -12.20
C THR A 117 -8.96 -4.64 -12.56
N ALA A 118 -9.21 -4.46 -13.86
CA ALA A 118 -10.51 -3.97 -14.34
C ALA A 118 -11.62 -4.95 -13.92
N ALA A 119 -12.69 -4.43 -13.34
CA ALA A 119 -13.80 -5.25 -12.87
C ALA A 119 -15.12 -4.48 -12.89
N ALA A 120 -16.21 -5.20 -13.14
CA ALA A 120 -17.55 -4.67 -12.93
C ALA A 120 -17.82 -4.42 -11.44
N SER A 121 -18.71 -3.48 -11.13
CA SER A 121 -19.11 -3.22 -9.75
C SER A 121 -19.83 -4.44 -9.15
N PRO A 122 -19.53 -4.80 -7.90
CA PRO A 122 -20.22 -5.88 -7.20
C PRO A 122 -21.75 -5.65 -7.04
N THR A 123 -22.17 -4.38 -7.06
CA THR A 123 -23.58 -3.98 -6.85
C THR A 123 -24.29 -3.58 -8.13
N ASN A 124 -23.55 -3.27 -9.22
CA ASN A 124 -24.11 -2.89 -10.51
C ASN A 124 -23.20 -3.37 -11.66
N PRO A 125 -23.50 -4.48 -12.32
CA PRO A 125 -22.66 -5.05 -13.38
C PRO A 125 -22.43 -4.14 -14.61
N LEU A 126 -23.25 -3.10 -14.78
CA LEU A 126 -23.12 -2.14 -15.87
C LEU A 126 -22.06 -1.06 -15.59
N LEU A 127 -21.64 -0.91 -14.34
CA LEU A 127 -20.58 0.01 -13.95
C LEU A 127 -19.24 -0.71 -13.92
N PHE A 128 -18.29 -0.21 -14.69
CA PHE A 128 -16.92 -0.71 -14.71
C PHE A 128 -16.01 0.18 -13.87
N GLY A 129 -15.05 -0.43 -13.22
CA GLY A 129 -14.04 0.21 -12.39
C GLY A 129 -12.86 -0.72 -12.17
N THR A 130 -12.29 -0.65 -10.99
CA THR A 130 -11.08 -1.39 -10.61
C THR A 130 -11.29 -2.14 -9.31
N THR A 131 -10.92 -3.40 -9.27
CA THR A 131 -10.63 -4.11 -8.02
C THR A 131 -9.16 -3.90 -7.68
N LEU A 132 -8.92 -3.22 -6.57
CA LEU A 132 -7.62 -3.17 -5.90
C LEU A 132 -7.56 -4.31 -4.90
N ARG A 133 -6.53 -5.15 -4.99
CA ARG A 133 -6.23 -6.22 -4.04
C ARG A 133 -4.91 -5.93 -3.35
N ASP A 134 -4.91 -5.99 -2.03
CA ASP A 134 -3.74 -5.93 -1.18
C ASP A 134 -3.45 -7.32 -0.61
N HIS A 135 -2.24 -7.82 -0.80
CA HIS A 135 -1.77 -9.08 -0.24
C HIS A 135 -0.48 -8.86 0.53
N VAL A 136 -0.51 -9.16 1.81
CA VAL A 136 0.63 -9.00 2.74
C VAL A 136 1.08 -10.35 3.23
N GLU A 137 2.36 -10.68 3.07
CA GLU A 137 3.03 -11.79 3.73
C GLU A 137 4.02 -11.24 4.76
N TYR A 138 4.04 -11.82 5.96
CA TYR A 138 4.92 -11.34 7.03
C TYR A 138 5.34 -12.41 8.02
N GLU A 139 6.48 -12.17 8.69
CA GLU A 139 6.96 -12.95 9.85
C GLU A 139 7.25 -12.01 11.00
N LEU A 140 6.90 -12.44 12.22
CA LEU A 140 7.21 -11.71 13.45
C LEU A 140 8.57 -12.15 14.01
N PRO A 141 9.35 -11.23 14.62
CA PRO A 141 10.69 -11.54 15.14
C PRO A 141 10.71 -12.25 16.50
N ILE A 142 9.56 -12.72 16.99
CA ILE A 142 9.35 -13.20 18.37
C ILE A 142 9.22 -14.73 18.51
N GLY A 143 9.68 -15.48 17.49
CA GLY A 143 9.77 -16.94 17.54
C GLY A 143 8.46 -17.65 17.89
N PRO A 144 8.44 -18.53 18.93
CA PRO A 144 7.26 -19.33 19.28
C PRO A 144 6.01 -18.51 19.67
N LEU A 145 6.19 -17.29 20.17
CA LEU A 145 5.09 -16.40 20.55
C LEU A 145 4.39 -15.76 19.34
N SER A 146 4.95 -15.92 18.12
CA SER A 146 4.44 -15.27 16.91
C SER A 146 2.98 -15.62 16.62
N ALA A 147 2.54 -16.85 16.83
CA ALA A 147 1.16 -17.26 16.56
C ALA A 147 0.16 -16.53 17.46
N MET A 148 0.46 -16.44 18.75
CA MET A 148 -0.41 -15.78 19.74
C MET A 148 -0.47 -14.26 19.49
N VAL A 149 0.68 -13.62 19.32
CA VAL A 149 0.75 -12.17 19.06
C VAL A 149 0.11 -11.83 17.71
N ASN A 150 0.29 -12.67 16.70
CA ASN A 150 -0.40 -12.50 15.43
C ASN A 150 -1.93 -12.53 15.59
N LEU A 151 -2.44 -13.54 16.29
CA LEU A 151 -3.90 -13.71 16.50
C LEU A 151 -4.50 -12.54 17.29
N LEU A 152 -3.84 -12.12 18.37
CA LEU A 152 -4.40 -11.13 19.30
C LEU A 152 -4.17 -9.67 18.87
N VAL A 153 -3.06 -9.39 18.17
CA VAL A 153 -2.62 -8.01 17.93
C VAL A 153 -2.45 -7.72 16.44
N VAL A 154 -1.55 -8.44 15.74
CA VAL A 154 -1.10 -8.02 14.42
C VAL A 154 -2.22 -8.12 13.38
N LYS A 155 -2.95 -9.22 13.34
CA LYS A 155 -4.07 -9.43 12.42
C LYS A 155 -5.16 -8.35 12.58
N HIS A 156 -5.49 -7.97 13.82
CA HIS A 156 -6.47 -6.92 14.10
C HIS A 156 -5.93 -5.53 13.72
N GLY A 157 -4.64 -5.28 14.00
CA GLY A 157 -3.96 -4.05 13.61
C GLY A 157 -3.91 -3.85 12.10
N LEU A 158 -3.56 -4.90 11.35
CA LEU A 158 -3.62 -4.89 9.88
C LEU A 158 -5.06 -4.65 9.39
N GLY A 159 -6.04 -5.39 9.92
CA GLY A 159 -7.45 -5.19 9.55
C GLY A 159 -7.92 -3.76 9.79
N TYR A 160 -7.53 -3.12 10.90
CA TYR A 160 -7.82 -1.71 11.17
C TYR A 160 -7.13 -0.79 10.16
N THR A 161 -5.83 -0.97 9.94
CA THR A 161 -5.02 -0.13 9.06
C THR A 161 -5.54 -0.19 7.62
N PHE A 162 -5.87 -1.38 7.12
CA PHE A 162 -6.37 -1.53 5.75
C PHE A 162 -7.80 -1.00 5.58
N ARG A 163 -8.69 -1.13 6.55
CA ARG A 163 -10.01 -0.45 6.50
C ARG A 163 -9.86 1.07 6.45
N TYR A 164 -8.98 1.64 7.27
CA TYR A 164 -8.67 3.06 7.21
C TYR A 164 -8.13 3.47 5.83
N ARG A 165 -7.16 2.71 5.31
CA ARG A 165 -6.55 2.91 4.00
C ARG A 165 -7.59 2.90 2.88
N GLN A 166 -8.51 1.93 2.88
CA GLN A 166 -9.60 1.84 1.91
C GLN A 166 -10.53 3.06 1.92
N ALA A 167 -10.96 3.49 3.10
CA ALA A 167 -11.78 4.69 3.24
C ALA A 167 -11.04 5.95 2.74
N ARG A 168 -9.75 6.08 3.07
CA ARG A 168 -8.91 7.20 2.60
C ARG A 168 -8.67 7.16 1.11
N THR A 169 -8.47 5.99 0.52
CA THR A 169 -8.31 5.81 -0.93
C THR A 169 -9.52 6.37 -1.67
N THR A 170 -10.74 5.98 -1.27
CA THR A 170 -11.97 6.50 -1.87
C THR A 170 -12.05 8.02 -1.79
N GLN A 171 -11.77 8.60 -0.61
CA GLN A 171 -11.82 10.06 -0.41
C GLN A 171 -10.78 10.80 -1.27
N LEU A 172 -9.54 10.29 -1.33
CA LEU A 172 -8.46 10.96 -2.05
C LEU A 172 -8.62 10.85 -3.56
N LEU A 173 -9.10 9.73 -4.08
CA LEU A 173 -9.41 9.58 -5.50
C LEU A 173 -10.57 10.48 -5.92
N ALA A 174 -11.62 10.60 -5.10
CA ALA A 174 -12.72 11.53 -5.35
C ALA A 174 -12.22 12.98 -5.45
N LEU A 175 -11.35 13.41 -4.53
CA LEU A 175 -10.74 14.75 -4.57
C LEU A 175 -9.86 14.96 -5.82
N MET A 176 -9.16 13.93 -6.29
CA MET A 176 -8.33 14.04 -7.51
C MET A 176 -9.15 14.16 -8.79
N THR A 177 -10.36 13.62 -8.79
CA THR A 177 -11.26 13.60 -9.97
C THR A 177 -12.33 14.70 -9.95
N GLY A 178 -12.38 15.51 -8.89
CA GLY A 178 -13.34 16.63 -8.77
C GLY A 178 -14.77 16.17 -8.45
N HIS A 179 -14.92 14.99 -7.87
CA HIS A 179 -16.20 14.42 -7.43
C HIS A 179 -16.34 14.47 -5.90
#